data_b44d02b0d7453458160e876e138bfe4d
#
_entry.id   b44d02b0d7453458160e876e138bfe4d
#
_cell.length_a   1.000
_cell.length_b   1.000
_cell.length_c   1.000
_cell.angle_alpha   90.00
_cell.angle_beta   90.00
_cell.angle_gamma   90.00
#
_symmetry.space_group_name_H-M   'P 1'
#
loop_
_entity.id
_entity.type
_entity.pdbx_description
1 polymer ?
#
loop_
_entity_poly.entity_id
_entity_poly.type
_entity_poly.pdbx_seq_one_letter_code
_entity_poly.pdbx_strand_id
1 'polypeptide(L)'
;MDKIFKLNKGDIIYVDLGHHSDSSVQSGKRPCVVVSCDTDNNINGNPIVNVCPCTTKYEKKKRRTHVLLREGDVEGYLMKASLILVEQLVPVDKKMIVGKTGRIISRDVMDRIDKAIQYRFALI
;
A
#
# COMPACT_ATOMS: atom_id res chain seq x y z
N MET A 1 17.19 -17.08 3.60
CA MET A 1 16.44 -17.61 2.46
C MET A 1 15.59 -16.51 1.86
N ASP A 2 15.77 -16.24 0.61
CA ASP A 2 15.05 -15.18 -0.06
C ASP A 2 13.62 -15.62 -0.31
N LYS A 3 12.68 -14.82 0.19
CA LYS A 3 11.29 -15.00 -0.15
C LYS A 3 11.07 -14.35 -1.50
N ILE A 4 10.91 -15.18 -2.52
CA ILE A 4 10.58 -14.67 -3.84
C ILE A 4 9.08 -14.75 -3.99
N PHE A 5 8.42 -13.61 -3.92
CA PHE A 5 7.03 -13.58 -4.30
C PHE A 5 6.83 -12.70 -5.50
N LYS A 6 5.88 -13.08 -6.30
CA LYS A 6 5.35 -12.21 -7.32
C LYS A 6 4.55 -11.09 -6.64
N LEU A 7 4.86 -9.84 -6.96
CA LEU A 7 4.18 -8.67 -6.42
C LEU A 7 3.43 -7.96 -7.52
N ASN A 8 2.13 -7.87 -7.36
CA ASN A 8 1.27 -7.19 -8.31
C ASN A 8 0.68 -5.93 -7.68
N LYS A 9 0.46 -4.91 -8.52
CA LYS A 9 -0.24 -3.71 -8.08
C LYS A 9 -1.60 -4.10 -7.49
N GLY A 10 -1.88 -3.58 -6.29
CA GLY A 10 -3.08 -3.94 -5.54
C GLY A 10 -2.88 -5.05 -4.52
N ASP A 11 -1.73 -5.71 -4.51
CA ASP A 11 -1.42 -6.67 -3.45
C ASP A 11 -1.32 -5.97 -2.11
N ILE A 12 -1.79 -6.66 -1.07
CA ILE A 12 -1.67 -6.17 0.31
C ILE A 12 -0.55 -6.96 0.97
N ILE A 13 0.46 -6.24 1.43
CA ILE A 13 1.65 -6.82 2.05
C ILE A 13 1.85 -6.22 3.43
N TYR A 14 2.42 -7.00 4.32
CA TYR A 14 2.79 -6.55 5.66
C TYR A 14 4.26 -6.15 5.61
N VAL A 15 4.53 -4.88 5.91
CA VAL A 15 5.86 -4.29 5.70
C VAL A 15 6.34 -3.64 6.99
N ASP A 16 7.62 -3.83 7.28
CA ASP A 16 8.29 -3.06 8.33
C ASP A 16 8.75 -1.73 7.74
N LEU A 17 8.07 -0.65 8.10
CA LEU A 17 8.35 0.70 7.59
C LEU A 17 9.46 1.41 8.37
N GLY A 18 10.02 0.75 9.38
CA GLY A 18 11.05 1.35 10.21
C GLY A 18 10.46 2.23 11.30
N HIS A 19 11.33 3.02 11.92
CA HIS A 19 10.97 3.88 13.05
C HIS A 19 11.09 5.35 12.68
N HIS A 20 10.00 6.10 12.86
CA HIS A 20 9.93 7.53 12.52
C HIS A 20 9.37 8.29 13.72
N SER A 21 10.19 8.47 14.77
CA SER A 21 9.76 9.20 15.97
C SER A 21 9.54 10.68 15.66
N ASP A 22 8.57 11.28 16.33
CA ASP A 22 8.21 12.69 16.18
C ASP A 22 7.84 13.09 14.75
N SER A 23 7.28 12.13 13.99
CA SER A 23 6.93 12.33 12.59
C SER A 23 5.49 11.85 12.33
N SER A 24 4.83 12.50 11.38
CA SER A 24 3.51 12.05 10.90
C SER A 24 3.62 10.91 9.88
N VAL A 25 4.84 10.55 9.49
CA VAL A 25 5.07 9.42 8.59
C VAL A 25 4.78 8.12 9.33
N GLN A 26 4.06 7.22 8.66
CA GLN A 26 3.73 5.92 9.24
C GLN A 26 4.99 5.12 9.54
N SER A 27 5.01 4.46 10.67
CA SER A 27 6.14 3.66 11.13
C SER A 27 5.69 2.30 11.64
N GLY A 28 6.64 1.42 11.89
CA GLY A 28 6.40 0.07 12.38
C GLY A 28 5.91 -0.87 11.30
N LYS A 29 5.47 -2.05 11.72
CA LYS A 29 4.94 -3.07 10.81
C LYS A 29 3.48 -2.79 10.51
N ARG A 30 3.14 -2.64 9.24
CA ARG A 30 1.79 -2.25 8.81
C ARG A 30 1.38 -2.92 7.52
N PRO A 31 0.07 -3.12 7.31
CA PRO A 31 -0.43 -3.45 5.99
C PRO A 31 -0.18 -2.29 5.03
N CYS A 32 0.27 -2.61 3.84
CA CYS A 32 0.52 -1.64 2.78
C CYS A 32 -0.02 -2.18 1.47
N VAL A 33 -0.47 -1.28 0.60
CA VAL A 33 -0.92 -1.65 -0.74
C VAL A 33 0.20 -1.37 -1.72
N VAL A 34 0.54 -2.35 -2.54
CA VAL A 34 1.51 -2.19 -3.63
C VAL A 34 0.88 -1.33 -4.72
N VAL A 35 1.55 -0.25 -5.09
CA VAL A 35 1.05 0.69 -6.11
C VAL A 35 1.94 0.80 -7.35
N SER A 36 3.15 0.26 -7.31
CA SER A 36 4.01 0.17 -8.49
C SER A 36 3.54 -0.95 -9.42
N CYS A 37 3.85 -0.83 -10.71
CA CYS A 37 3.30 -1.72 -11.72
C CYS A 37 3.92 -3.12 -11.69
N ASP A 38 3.14 -4.09 -12.15
CA ASP A 38 3.50 -5.51 -12.10
C ASP A 38 4.81 -5.80 -12.82
N THR A 39 5.00 -5.22 -13.98
CA THR A 39 6.21 -5.44 -14.79
C THR A 39 7.46 -5.01 -14.04
N ASP A 40 7.44 -3.80 -13.50
CA ASP A 40 8.60 -3.27 -12.78
C ASP A 40 8.83 -3.99 -11.45
N ASN A 41 7.75 -4.29 -10.73
CA ASN A 41 7.84 -5.02 -9.45
C ASN A 41 8.57 -6.36 -9.60
N ASN A 42 8.38 -7.02 -10.73
CA ASN A 42 8.81 -8.39 -10.94
C ASN A 42 10.02 -8.53 -11.87
N ILE A 43 10.66 -7.41 -12.23
CA ILE A 43 11.93 -7.45 -12.96
C ILE A 43 12.98 -8.13 -12.07
N ASN A 44 13.68 -9.09 -12.66
CA ASN A 44 14.73 -9.82 -11.97
C ASN A 44 15.78 -8.86 -11.42
N GLY A 45 16.05 -8.96 -10.13
CA GLY A 45 17.05 -8.12 -9.46
C GLY A 45 16.49 -6.76 -8.97
N ASN A 46 15.23 -6.42 -9.22
CA ASN A 46 14.67 -5.18 -8.68
C ASN A 46 14.38 -5.34 -7.17
N PRO A 47 15.10 -4.63 -6.29
CA PRO A 47 14.90 -4.77 -4.85
C PRO A 47 13.76 -3.91 -4.28
N ILE A 48 13.16 -3.01 -5.09
CA ILE A 48 12.30 -1.94 -4.59
C ILE A 48 10.90 -2.06 -5.16
N VAL A 49 9.89 -1.86 -4.31
CA VAL A 49 8.50 -1.63 -4.72
C VAL A 49 7.96 -0.38 -4.02
N ASN A 50 6.96 0.25 -4.62
CA ASN A 50 6.30 1.40 -4.01
C ASN A 50 4.98 0.97 -3.38
N VAL A 51 4.76 1.43 -2.16
CA VAL A 51 3.58 1.05 -1.39
C VAL A 51 2.92 2.29 -0.77
N CYS A 52 1.64 2.14 -0.44
CA CYS A 52 0.90 3.11 0.37
C CYS A 52 0.49 2.41 1.67
N PRO A 53 0.89 2.96 2.83
CA PRO A 53 0.50 2.38 4.11
C PRO A 53 -1.00 2.50 4.35
N CYS A 54 -1.54 1.55 5.13
CA CYS A 54 -2.93 1.57 5.56
C CYS A 54 -3.00 1.83 7.06
N THR A 55 -4.05 2.52 7.50
CA THR A 55 -4.31 2.75 8.92
C THR A 55 -5.75 2.44 9.25
N THR A 56 -5.97 1.84 10.42
CA THR A 56 -7.31 1.65 10.98
C THR A 56 -7.72 2.82 11.86
N LYS A 57 -6.77 3.68 12.21
CA LYS A 57 -7.00 4.89 13.00
C LYS A 57 -7.12 6.07 12.08
N TYR A 58 -8.32 6.55 11.87
CA TYR A 58 -8.54 7.72 11.02
C TYR A 58 -9.67 8.57 11.56
N GLU A 59 -9.52 9.87 11.37
CA GLU A 59 -10.56 10.83 11.66
C GLU A 59 -11.57 10.86 10.52
N LYS A 60 -12.77 11.37 10.81
CA LYS A 60 -13.85 11.48 9.83
C LYS A 60 -13.55 12.46 8.69
N LYS A 61 -12.47 13.23 8.80
CA LYS A 61 -12.11 14.23 7.80
C LYS A 61 -11.63 13.56 6.52
N LYS A 62 -12.36 13.79 5.45
CA LYS A 62 -12.01 13.23 4.13
C LYS A 62 -10.89 14.03 3.49
N ARG A 63 -9.92 13.32 2.92
CA ARG A 63 -8.87 13.89 2.08
C ARG A 63 -8.87 13.18 0.74
N ARG A 64 -8.51 13.91 -0.31
CA ARG A 64 -8.44 13.34 -1.67
C ARG A 64 -7.38 12.25 -1.80
N THR A 65 -6.41 12.25 -0.91
CA THR A 65 -5.34 11.25 -0.90
C THR A 65 -5.67 10.02 -0.04
N HIS A 66 -6.83 10.00 0.63
CA HIS A 66 -7.25 8.87 1.43
C HIS A 66 -8.27 8.04 0.68
N VAL A 67 -8.04 6.73 0.60
CA VAL A 67 -8.94 5.79 -0.07
C VAL A 67 -9.41 4.76 0.94
N LEU A 68 -10.71 4.66 1.13
CA LEU A 68 -11.29 3.68 2.05
C LEU A 68 -11.19 2.28 1.44
N LEU A 69 -10.69 1.36 2.24
CA LEU A 69 -10.59 -0.06 1.91
C LEU A 69 -11.43 -0.85 2.91
N ARG A 70 -12.43 -1.57 2.41
CA ARG A 70 -13.32 -2.40 3.22
C ARG A 70 -13.01 -3.87 3.04
N GLU A 71 -13.45 -4.69 3.98
CA GLU A 71 -13.25 -6.12 3.94
C GLU A 71 -13.74 -6.73 2.62
N GLY A 72 -14.90 -6.31 2.12
CA GLY A 72 -15.48 -6.81 0.85
C GLY A 72 -14.69 -6.44 -0.39
N ASP A 73 -13.75 -5.49 -0.30
CA ASP A 73 -12.90 -5.06 -1.41
C ASP A 73 -11.67 -5.93 -1.59
N VAL A 74 -11.45 -6.90 -0.72
CA VAL A 74 -10.21 -7.65 -0.58
C VAL A 74 -10.46 -9.15 -0.68
N GLU A 75 -9.61 -9.83 -1.44
CA GLU A 75 -9.46 -11.28 -1.37
C GLU A 75 -8.26 -11.55 -0.47
N GLY A 76 -8.46 -12.42 0.54
CA GLY A 76 -7.46 -12.67 1.57
C GLY A 76 -7.86 -12.01 2.88
N TYR A 77 -6.85 -11.65 3.68
CA TYR A 77 -7.08 -11.16 5.03
C TYR A 77 -7.03 -9.63 5.11
N LEU A 78 -8.08 -9.04 5.68
CA LEU A 78 -8.11 -7.66 6.12
C LEU A 78 -8.86 -7.62 7.46
N MET A 79 -8.14 -7.29 8.54
CA MET A 79 -8.68 -7.37 9.90
C MET A 79 -9.88 -6.43 10.10
N LYS A 80 -9.84 -5.22 9.56
CA LYS A 80 -10.97 -4.28 9.56
C LYS A 80 -10.77 -3.18 8.53
N ALA A 81 -11.82 -2.43 8.27
CA ALA A 81 -11.78 -1.32 7.33
C ALA A 81 -10.64 -0.37 7.65
N SER A 82 -9.96 0.08 6.64
CA SER A 82 -8.74 0.90 6.75
C SER A 82 -8.78 2.04 5.75
N LEU A 83 -7.97 3.08 6.01
CA LEU A 83 -7.67 4.08 4.98
C LEU A 83 -6.31 3.78 4.36
N ILE A 84 -6.26 3.80 3.05
CA ILE A 84 -5.02 3.78 2.29
C ILE A 84 -4.52 5.22 2.21
N LEU A 85 -3.30 5.45 2.70
CA LEU A 85 -2.73 6.80 2.81
C LEU A 85 -1.83 7.06 1.59
N VAL A 86 -2.41 7.55 0.52
CA VAL A 86 -1.68 7.76 -0.75
C VAL A 86 -0.63 8.87 -0.62
N GLU A 87 -0.86 9.88 0.23
CA GLU A 87 0.15 10.92 0.48
C GLU A 87 1.41 10.37 1.16
N GLN A 88 1.37 9.15 1.68
CA GLN A 88 2.52 8.50 2.30
C GLN A 88 3.13 7.42 1.41
N LEU A 89 2.85 7.47 0.12
CA LEU A 89 3.47 6.59 -0.87
C LEU A 89 4.98 6.60 -0.71
N VAL A 90 5.56 5.43 -0.56
CA VAL A 90 6.95 5.30 -0.17
C VAL A 90 7.58 4.07 -0.85
N PRO A 91 8.86 4.15 -1.24
CA PRO A 91 9.59 2.98 -1.68
C PRO A 91 9.97 2.11 -0.48
N VAL A 92 9.89 0.80 -0.66
CA VAL A 92 10.38 -0.14 0.35
C VAL A 92 11.24 -1.21 -0.30
N ASP A 93 12.24 -1.66 0.42
CA ASP A 93 13.07 -2.78 0.01
C ASP A 93 12.26 -4.07 0.22
N LYS A 94 12.30 -4.97 -0.75
CA LYS A 94 11.57 -6.24 -0.67
C LYS A 94 11.92 -7.07 0.56
N LYS A 95 13.13 -6.95 1.07
CA LYS A 95 13.54 -7.66 2.30
C LYS A 95 12.81 -7.17 3.55
N MET A 96 12.17 -6.00 3.48
CA MET A 96 11.36 -5.47 4.60
C MET A 96 9.93 -6.00 4.57
N ILE A 97 9.56 -6.76 3.56
CA ILE A 97 8.24 -7.38 3.45
C ILE A 97 8.20 -8.63 4.33
N VAL A 98 7.29 -8.61 5.30
CA VAL A 98 7.10 -9.74 6.22
C VAL A 98 6.26 -10.83 5.55
N GLY A 99 5.25 -10.45 4.77
CA GLY A 99 4.41 -11.40 4.07
C GLY A 99 3.36 -10.72 3.21
N LYS A 100 2.69 -11.52 2.40
CA LYS A 100 1.57 -11.08 1.57
C LYS A 100 0.28 -11.62 2.18
N THR A 101 -0.66 -10.73 2.48
CA THR A 101 -1.88 -11.09 3.20
C THR A 101 -3.12 -11.14 2.32
N GLY A 102 -3.12 -10.46 1.19
CA GLY A 102 -4.27 -10.44 0.30
C GLY A 102 -4.04 -9.56 -0.91
N ARG A 103 -5.12 -9.28 -1.60
CA ARG A 103 -5.10 -8.37 -2.74
C ARG A 103 -6.43 -7.65 -2.88
N ILE A 104 -6.41 -6.46 -3.44
CA ILE A 104 -7.62 -5.69 -3.72
C ILE A 104 -8.27 -6.27 -4.98
N ILE A 105 -9.55 -6.62 -4.88
CA ILE A 105 -10.32 -7.13 -6.01
C ILE A 105 -11.33 -6.11 -6.54
N SER A 106 -11.56 -5.01 -5.80
CA SER A 106 -12.46 -3.93 -6.21
C SER A 106 -11.78 -3.02 -7.24
N ARG A 107 -12.32 -2.99 -8.46
CA ARG A 107 -11.84 -2.06 -9.49
C ARG A 107 -12.06 -0.61 -9.07
N ASP A 108 -13.16 -0.31 -8.39
CA ASP A 108 -13.46 1.03 -7.90
C ASP A 108 -12.38 1.53 -6.94
N VAL A 109 -11.94 0.69 -6.00
CA VAL A 109 -10.87 1.04 -5.08
C VAL A 109 -9.57 1.29 -5.84
N MET A 110 -9.22 0.42 -6.80
CA MET A 110 -8.00 0.61 -7.60
C MET A 110 -8.04 1.92 -8.40
N ASP A 111 -9.20 2.25 -8.97
CA ASP A 111 -9.37 3.51 -9.70
C ASP A 111 -9.22 4.73 -8.77
N ARG A 112 -9.73 4.63 -7.56
CA ARG A 112 -9.59 5.70 -6.56
C ARG A 112 -8.14 5.89 -6.13
N ILE A 113 -7.39 4.80 -5.99
CA ILE A 113 -5.95 4.87 -5.70
C ILE A 113 -5.24 5.60 -6.84
N ASP A 114 -5.50 5.23 -8.08
CA ASP A 114 -4.88 5.87 -9.23
C ASP A 114 -5.19 7.37 -9.29
N LYS A 115 -6.45 7.73 -9.07
CA LYS A 115 -6.86 9.14 -9.03
C LYS A 115 -6.19 9.92 -7.91
N ALA A 116 -6.05 9.30 -6.74
CA ALA A 116 -5.38 9.91 -5.61
C ALA A 116 -3.89 10.15 -5.90
N ILE A 117 -3.23 9.20 -6.56
CA ILE A 117 -1.83 9.34 -7.00
C ILE A 117 -1.71 10.48 -8.00
N GLN A 118 -2.58 10.51 -9.01
CA GLN A 118 -2.59 11.58 -10.01
C GLN A 118 -2.78 12.95 -9.37
N TYR A 119 -3.69 13.06 -8.43
CA TYR A 119 -3.93 14.29 -7.69
C TYR A 119 -2.70 14.70 -6.87
N ARG A 120 -2.14 13.77 -6.10
CA ARG A 120 -1.02 14.04 -5.19
C ARG A 120 0.21 14.55 -5.93
N PHE A 121 0.47 14.02 -7.12
CA PHE A 121 1.65 14.35 -7.91
C PHE A 121 1.36 15.26 -9.10
N ALA A 122 0.16 15.80 -9.17
CA ALA A 122 -0.27 16.72 -10.23
C ALA A 122 -0.02 16.15 -11.64
N LEU A 123 -0.42 14.88 -11.85
CA LEU A 123 -0.22 14.20 -13.14
C LEU A 123 -1.35 14.51 -14.15
N ILE A 124 -2.39 15.15 -13.70
CA ILE A 124 -3.48 15.63 -14.55
C ILE A 124 -4.03 16.94 -13.99
#